data_329fed0c9952744bf6338c96adad96f0
#
_entry.id   329fed0c9952744bf6338c96adad96f0
#
_cell.length_a   1.000
_cell.length_b   1.000
_cell.length_c   1.000
_cell.angle_alpha   90.00
_cell.angle_beta   90.00
_cell.angle_gamma   90.00
#
_symmetry.space_group_name_H-M   'P 1'
#
loop_
_entity.id
_entity.type
_entity.pdbx_description
1 polymer ?
#
loop_
_entity_poly.entity_id
_entity_poly.type
_entity_poly.pdbx_seq_one_letter_code
_entity_poly.pdbx_strand_id
1 'polypeptide(L)'
;EDELENIFNLTKEQLIAANEISKSLTDFNCFLLDGVTGSGKTEVYKNIQSQITSKNLQTLIIVPEKNLIPGLFKSFKKLNLKVLEYHSSLTPKKRFDHWSLIQNCKVDVIIGTRSSVFLKIPNLGLIVVDEEHDVSLKNQSEAKYNARDIAIYRAKEKNIPIILGTATPSLSLIHISEPTRLH
;
A
#
# COMPACT_ATOMS: atom_id res chain seq x y z
N GLU A 1 16.73 4.50 20.17
CA GLU A 1 15.33 3.96 20.01
C GLU A 1 14.30 5.07 20.25
N ASP A 2 14.59 6.08 21.11
CA ASP A 2 13.62 7.15 21.45
C ASP A 2 13.49 8.28 20.40
N GLU A 3 14.37 8.38 19.40
CA GLU A 3 14.32 9.46 18.40
C GLU A 3 13.33 9.21 17.25
N LEU A 4 12.93 7.97 17.01
CA LEU A 4 11.96 7.62 15.94
C LEU A 4 10.49 7.77 16.41
N GLU A 5 10.22 7.75 17.70
CA GLU A 5 8.88 7.92 18.26
C GLU A 5 8.30 9.32 18.07
N ASN A 6 9.15 10.34 17.87
CA ASN A 6 8.72 11.74 17.75
C ASN A 6 8.32 12.20 16.34
N ILE A 7 8.53 11.39 15.30
CA ILE A 7 8.20 11.80 13.92
C ILE A 7 6.72 11.54 13.59
N PHE A 8 6.08 10.58 14.27
CA PHE A 8 4.69 10.23 14.07
C PHE A 8 3.95 10.29 15.41
N ASN A 9 3.05 11.26 15.58
CA ASN A 9 2.10 11.28 16.70
C ASN A 9 1.05 10.18 16.52
N LEU A 10 1.46 8.92 16.67
CA LEU A 10 0.57 7.76 16.56
C LEU A 10 -0.25 7.60 17.85
N THR A 11 -1.53 7.26 17.70
CA THR A 11 -2.32 6.78 18.84
C THR A 11 -1.80 5.41 19.28
N LYS A 12 -2.19 4.98 20.49
CA LYS A 12 -1.80 3.65 21.01
C LYS A 12 -2.22 2.52 20.05
N GLU A 13 -3.40 2.61 19.46
CA GLU A 13 -3.94 1.62 18.52
C GLU A 13 -3.13 1.60 17.21
N GLN A 14 -2.81 2.77 16.68
CA GLN A 14 -1.96 2.90 15.49
C GLN A 14 -0.55 2.34 15.73
N LEU A 15 0.02 2.59 16.91
CA LEU A 15 1.34 2.08 17.27
C LEU A 15 1.33 0.55 17.41
N ILE A 16 0.30 -0.02 18.03
CA ILE A 16 0.13 -1.47 18.13
C ILE A 16 0.06 -2.09 16.73
N ALA A 17 -0.80 -1.53 15.86
CA ALA A 17 -0.94 -2.03 14.50
C ALA A 17 0.38 -1.94 13.70
N ALA A 18 1.07 -0.80 13.77
CA ALA A 18 2.35 -0.61 13.11
C ALA A 18 3.42 -1.60 13.61
N ASN A 19 3.50 -1.83 14.92
CA ASN A 19 4.46 -2.77 15.51
C ASN A 19 4.18 -4.21 15.10
N GLU A 20 2.92 -4.64 15.06
CA GLU A 20 2.56 -6.01 14.63
C GLU A 20 2.93 -6.23 13.16
N ILE A 21 2.63 -5.28 12.28
CA ILE A 21 3.00 -5.38 10.87
C ILE A 21 4.53 -5.38 10.71
N SER A 22 5.23 -4.55 11.48
CA SER A 22 6.70 -4.41 11.43
C SER A 22 7.44 -5.70 11.77
N LYS A 23 6.88 -6.54 12.63
CA LYS A 23 7.47 -7.85 12.98
C LYS A 23 7.47 -8.84 11.81
N SER A 24 6.63 -8.61 10.82
CA SER A 24 6.37 -9.54 9.70
C SER A 24 6.77 -8.99 8.34
N LEU A 25 7.68 -8.02 8.28
CA LEU A 25 8.09 -7.37 7.01
C LEU A 25 8.93 -8.26 6.09
N THR A 26 9.37 -9.42 6.55
CA THR A 26 10.22 -10.36 5.78
C THR A 26 9.46 -11.51 5.18
N ASP A 27 8.18 -11.68 5.54
CA ASP A 27 7.38 -12.83 5.14
C ASP A 27 6.00 -12.43 4.68
N PHE A 28 5.35 -13.32 3.92
CA PHE A 28 3.97 -13.11 3.53
C PHE A 28 3.04 -13.14 4.74
N ASN A 29 2.43 -12.01 4.99
CA ASN A 29 1.34 -11.87 5.95
C ASN A 29 0.28 -10.93 5.36
N CYS A 30 -0.99 -11.28 5.55
CA CYS A 30 -2.11 -10.46 5.12
C CYS A 30 -2.76 -9.82 6.34
N PHE A 31 -2.67 -8.50 6.43
CA PHE A 31 -3.23 -7.70 7.52
C PHE A 31 -4.46 -6.95 7.04
N LEU A 32 -5.55 -7.02 7.81
CA LEU A 32 -6.69 -6.13 7.65
C LEU A 32 -6.57 -4.99 8.66
N LEU A 33 -6.33 -3.78 8.17
CA LEU A 33 -6.30 -2.57 8.98
C LEU A 33 -7.65 -1.86 8.87
N ASP A 34 -8.42 -2.01 9.93
CA ASP A 34 -9.79 -1.58 10.01
C ASP A 34 -9.90 -0.21 10.71
N GLY A 35 -10.60 0.75 10.12
CA GLY A 35 -10.76 2.09 10.70
C GLY A 35 -11.38 3.07 9.72
N VAL A 36 -12.29 3.92 10.20
CA VAL A 36 -12.99 4.93 9.38
C VAL A 36 -12.03 5.80 8.58
N THR A 37 -12.53 6.39 7.51
CA THR A 37 -11.83 7.43 6.77
C THR A 37 -11.41 8.53 7.73
N GLY A 38 -10.11 8.84 7.76
CA GLY A 38 -9.56 9.81 8.72
C GLY A 38 -9.14 9.23 10.09
N SER A 39 -9.32 7.91 10.34
CA SER A 39 -8.85 7.25 11.57
C SER A 39 -7.32 7.18 11.69
N GLY A 40 -6.59 7.64 10.67
CA GLY A 40 -5.15 7.62 10.66
C GLY A 40 -4.51 6.35 10.11
N LYS A 41 -5.22 5.53 9.31
CA LYS A 41 -4.61 4.40 8.57
C LYS A 41 -3.35 4.83 7.82
N THR A 42 -3.39 6.03 7.21
CA THR A 42 -2.24 6.60 6.50
C THR A 42 -1.02 6.80 7.41
N GLU A 43 -1.21 7.13 8.68
CA GLU A 43 -0.10 7.29 9.63
C GLU A 43 0.56 5.92 9.92
N VAL A 44 -0.23 4.86 10.00
CA VAL A 44 0.29 3.48 10.11
C VAL A 44 1.11 3.13 8.86
N TYR A 45 0.59 3.39 7.66
CA TYR A 45 1.32 3.14 6.41
C TYR A 45 2.66 3.90 6.36
N LYS A 46 2.67 5.18 6.77
CA LYS A 46 3.85 6.03 6.81
C LYS A 46 4.90 5.52 7.79
N ASN A 47 4.48 5.07 8.96
CA ASN A 47 5.38 4.53 9.98
C ASN A 47 6.09 3.27 9.45
N ILE A 48 5.35 2.34 8.85
CA ILE A 48 5.90 1.12 8.25
C ILE A 48 6.82 1.46 7.07
N GLN A 49 6.50 2.50 6.28
CA GLN A 49 7.26 2.91 5.12
C GLN A 49 8.71 3.27 5.46
N SER A 50 8.99 3.84 6.62
CA SER A 50 10.35 4.16 7.05
C SER A 50 11.24 2.91 7.09
N GLN A 51 10.70 1.80 7.56
CA GLN A 51 11.41 0.50 7.62
C GLN A 51 11.57 -0.15 6.25
N ILE A 52 10.58 0.00 5.35
CA ILE A 52 10.66 -0.46 3.96
C ILE A 52 11.77 0.30 3.21
N THR A 53 11.78 1.62 3.34
CA THR A 53 12.78 2.48 2.70
C THR A 53 14.20 2.21 3.22
N SER A 54 14.38 1.98 4.52
CA SER A 54 15.69 1.64 5.09
C SER A 54 16.29 0.34 4.52
N LYS A 55 15.46 -0.56 4.01
CA LYS A 55 15.87 -1.79 3.32
C LYS A 55 16.02 -1.63 1.80
N ASN A 56 15.93 -0.41 1.27
CA ASN A 56 15.91 -0.10 -0.17
C ASN A 56 14.79 -0.85 -0.93
N LEU A 57 13.66 -1.08 -0.27
CA LEU A 57 12.48 -1.71 -0.86
C LEU A 57 11.46 -0.65 -1.28
N GLN A 58 10.61 -1.03 -2.23
CA GLN A 58 9.56 -0.18 -2.81
C GLN A 58 8.19 -0.60 -2.29
N THR A 59 7.29 0.36 -2.11
CA THR A 59 5.90 0.12 -1.72
C THR A 59 4.94 0.43 -2.86
N LEU A 60 3.96 -0.45 -3.08
CA LEU A 60 2.81 -0.20 -3.94
C LEU A 60 1.58 0.06 -3.08
N ILE A 61 0.98 1.23 -3.23
CA ILE A 61 -0.32 1.58 -2.63
C ILE A 61 -1.36 1.61 -3.74
N ILE A 62 -2.39 0.79 -3.62
CA ILE A 62 -3.51 0.71 -4.56
C ILE A 62 -4.71 1.40 -3.92
N VAL A 63 -5.26 2.38 -4.62
CA VAL A 63 -6.48 3.09 -4.22
C VAL A 63 -7.60 2.83 -5.22
N PRO A 64 -8.88 2.83 -4.80
CA PRO A 64 -10.00 2.57 -5.71
C PRO A 64 -10.12 3.65 -6.78
N GLU A 65 -9.91 4.91 -6.42
CA GLU A 65 -10.12 6.05 -7.32
C GLU A 65 -8.92 7.01 -7.33
N LYS A 66 -8.68 7.62 -8.49
CA LYS A 66 -7.56 8.54 -8.70
C LYS A 66 -7.64 9.83 -7.84
N ASN A 67 -8.83 10.25 -7.43
CA ASN A 67 -9.05 11.42 -6.57
C ASN A 67 -8.46 11.25 -5.17
N LEU A 68 -8.20 10.00 -4.72
CA LEU A 68 -7.54 9.70 -3.45
C LEU A 68 -6.00 9.83 -3.53
N ILE A 69 -5.43 9.78 -4.74
CA ILE A 69 -3.97 9.84 -4.94
C ILE A 69 -3.36 11.14 -4.39
N PRO A 70 -3.90 12.36 -4.67
CA PRO A 70 -3.25 13.60 -4.24
C PRO A 70 -3.08 13.71 -2.73
N GLY A 71 -4.04 13.23 -1.94
CA GLY A 71 -3.97 13.23 -0.47
C GLY A 71 -2.83 12.37 0.06
N LEU A 72 -2.77 11.12 -0.40
CA LEU A 72 -1.69 10.19 -0.05
C LEU A 72 -0.34 10.70 -0.56
N PHE A 73 -0.28 11.14 -1.82
CA PHE A 73 0.94 11.68 -2.41
C PHE A 73 1.54 12.80 -1.56
N LYS A 74 0.73 13.80 -1.19
CA LYS A 74 1.15 14.90 -0.32
C LYS A 74 1.62 14.42 1.05
N SER A 75 0.93 13.43 1.61
CA SER A 75 1.25 12.86 2.92
C SER A 75 2.62 12.17 2.92
N PHE A 76 2.91 11.32 1.93
CA PHE A 76 4.19 10.64 1.82
C PHE A 76 5.34 11.56 1.40
N LYS A 77 5.08 12.58 0.57
CA LYS A 77 6.07 13.60 0.22
C LYS A 77 6.62 14.36 1.42
N LYS A 78 5.83 14.57 2.47
CA LYS A 78 6.28 15.20 3.71
C LYS A 78 7.37 14.40 4.44
N LEU A 79 7.52 13.12 4.14
CA LEU A 79 8.58 12.25 4.68
C LEU A 79 9.87 12.28 3.85
N ASN A 80 10.00 13.22 2.93
CA ASN A 80 11.14 13.32 2.01
C ASN A 80 11.33 12.09 1.10
N LEU A 81 10.26 11.32 0.85
CA LEU A 81 10.25 10.13 0.01
C LEU A 81 10.08 10.46 -1.47
N LYS A 82 10.62 9.62 -2.34
CA LYS A 82 10.40 9.65 -3.78
C LYS A 82 9.08 8.95 -4.12
N VAL A 83 8.02 9.73 -4.29
CA VAL A 83 6.66 9.24 -4.54
C VAL A 83 6.28 9.46 -5.99
N LEU A 84 5.68 8.45 -6.63
CA LEU A 84 5.09 8.55 -7.97
C LEU A 84 3.62 8.09 -7.98
N GLU A 85 2.85 8.71 -8.87
CA GLU A 85 1.51 8.26 -9.22
C GLU A 85 1.54 7.34 -10.45
N TYR A 86 0.65 6.32 -10.49
CA TYR A 86 0.53 5.42 -11.63
C TYR A 86 -0.93 5.03 -11.90
N HIS A 87 -1.53 5.58 -12.97
CA HIS A 87 -2.92 5.34 -13.35
C HIS A 87 -3.14 5.53 -14.86
N SER A 88 -4.28 5.08 -15.35
CA SER A 88 -4.62 5.08 -16.80
C SER A 88 -4.73 6.47 -17.42
N SER A 89 -5.04 7.50 -16.62
CA SER A 89 -5.16 8.88 -17.12
C SER A 89 -3.83 9.59 -17.35
N LEU A 90 -2.69 8.97 -17.01
CA LEU A 90 -1.37 9.51 -17.36
C LEU A 90 -1.16 9.43 -18.87
N THR A 91 -0.50 10.46 -19.44
CA THR A 91 -0.07 10.40 -20.84
C THR A 91 0.88 9.22 -21.07
N PRO A 92 0.93 8.63 -22.28
CA PRO A 92 1.84 7.54 -22.57
C PRO A 92 3.30 7.85 -22.21
N LYS A 93 3.76 9.06 -22.52
CA LYS A 93 5.12 9.52 -22.17
C LYS A 93 5.34 9.52 -20.65
N LYS A 94 4.47 10.19 -19.89
CA LYS A 94 4.58 10.25 -18.42
C LYS A 94 4.53 8.86 -17.79
N ARG A 95 3.69 7.97 -18.32
CA ARG A 95 3.60 6.58 -17.88
C ARG A 95 4.90 5.81 -18.11
N PHE A 96 5.53 6.01 -19.26
CA PHE A 96 6.82 5.42 -19.59
C PHE A 96 7.93 5.97 -18.68
N ASP A 97 7.99 7.28 -18.48
CA ASP A 97 8.98 7.93 -17.61
C ASP A 97 8.84 7.41 -16.16
N HIS A 98 7.61 7.33 -15.64
CA HIS A 98 7.34 6.77 -14.31
C HIS A 98 7.74 5.29 -14.22
N TRP A 99 7.38 4.49 -15.22
CA TRP A 99 7.77 3.09 -15.30
C TRP A 99 9.30 2.94 -15.27
N SER A 100 10.02 3.74 -16.05
CA SER A 100 11.49 3.72 -16.07
C SER A 100 12.11 4.02 -14.70
N LEU A 101 11.59 5.04 -13.99
CA LEU A 101 12.05 5.37 -12.64
C LEU A 101 11.80 4.22 -11.66
N ILE A 102 10.65 3.55 -11.76
CA ILE A 102 10.29 2.40 -10.94
C ILE A 102 11.25 1.22 -11.22
N GLN A 103 11.50 0.91 -12.51
CA GLN A 103 12.41 -0.19 -12.90
C GLN A 103 13.85 0.04 -12.43
N ASN A 104 14.29 1.30 -12.35
CA ASN A 104 15.62 1.66 -11.87
C ASN A 104 15.67 1.85 -10.34
N CYS A 105 14.65 1.44 -9.59
CA CYS A 105 14.56 1.56 -8.13
C CYS A 105 14.78 3.00 -7.61
N LYS A 106 14.38 4.01 -8.41
CA LYS A 106 14.51 5.44 -8.06
C LYS A 106 13.26 6.01 -7.39
N VAL A 107 12.38 5.13 -6.91
CA VAL A 107 11.08 5.49 -6.30
C VAL A 107 10.88 4.65 -5.05
N ASP A 108 10.46 5.27 -3.97
CA ASP A 108 10.18 4.60 -2.70
C ASP A 108 8.71 4.13 -2.62
N VAL A 109 7.79 4.99 -3.08
CA VAL A 109 6.35 4.74 -2.99
C VAL A 109 5.67 4.99 -4.34
N ILE A 110 4.94 4.00 -4.81
CA ILE A 110 4.09 4.09 -6.00
C ILE A 110 2.64 4.09 -5.53
N ILE A 111 1.88 5.12 -5.87
CA ILE A 111 0.46 5.22 -5.57
C ILE A 111 -0.32 5.10 -6.88
N GLY A 112 -1.15 4.08 -7.00
CA GLY A 112 -1.86 3.84 -8.24
C GLY A 112 -3.29 3.35 -8.06
N THR A 113 -4.05 3.33 -9.15
CA THR A 113 -5.37 2.74 -9.18
C THR A 113 -5.30 1.24 -9.50
N ARG A 114 -6.43 0.57 -9.57
CA ARG A 114 -6.54 -0.90 -9.77
C ARG A 114 -5.58 -1.49 -10.80
N SER A 115 -5.32 -0.80 -11.93
CA SER A 115 -4.43 -1.31 -12.97
C SER A 115 -2.96 -1.36 -12.56
N SER A 116 -2.56 -0.61 -11.52
CA SER A 116 -1.19 -0.62 -11.00
C SER A 116 -0.81 -1.96 -10.35
N VAL A 117 -1.80 -2.81 -10.05
CA VAL A 117 -1.55 -4.16 -9.53
C VAL A 117 -0.70 -5.02 -10.46
N PHE A 118 -0.69 -4.74 -11.76
CA PHE A 118 0.11 -5.45 -12.78
C PHE A 118 1.50 -4.83 -12.99
N LEU A 119 1.79 -3.69 -12.37
CA LEU A 119 3.05 -2.99 -12.56
C LEU A 119 4.21 -3.84 -12.01
N LYS A 120 5.17 -4.17 -12.87
CA LYS A 120 6.39 -4.84 -12.42
C LYS A 120 7.21 -3.87 -11.58
N ILE A 121 7.47 -4.22 -10.34
CA ILE A 121 8.25 -3.44 -9.36
C ILE A 121 9.39 -4.35 -8.88
N PRO A 122 10.65 -4.02 -9.21
CA PRO A 122 11.78 -4.91 -8.95
C PRO A 122 11.98 -5.22 -7.45
N ASN A 123 12.03 -4.19 -6.62
CA ASN A 123 12.31 -4.29 -5.19
C ASN A 123 11.03 -4.12 -4.35
N LEU A 124 9.90 -4.69 -4.81
CA LEU A 124 8.64 -4.61 -4.08
C LEU A 124 8.77 -5.29 -2.71
N GLY A 125 8.53 -4.55 -1.63
CA GLY A 125 8.62 -5.03 -0.25
C GLY A 125 7.33 -4.90 0.55
N LEU A 126 6.35 -4.12 0.04
CA LEU A 126 5.05 -3.94 0.69
C LEU A 126 3.98 -3.65 -0.36
N ILE A 127 2.80 -4.24 -0.18
CA ILE A 127 1.60 -3.83 -0.91
C ILE A 127 0.57 -3.32 0.11
N VAL A 128 -0.05 -2.19 -0.21
CA VAL A 128 -1.20 -1.65 0.51
C VAL A 128 -2.37 -1.56 -0.46
N VAL A 129 -3.53 -2.08 -0.09
CA VAL A 129 -4.79 -1.88 -0.80
C VAL A 129 -5.68 -1.06 0.12
N ASP A 130 -5.81 0.23 -0.16
CA ASP A 130 -6.65 1.11 0.63
C ASP A 130 -8.10 1.02 0.16
N GLU A 131 -9.05 1.11 1.12
CA GLU A 131 -10.50 0.89 0.89
C GLU A 131 -10.77 -0.43 0.12
N GLU A 132 -10.25 -1.54 0.63
CA GLU A 132 -10.20 -2.86 -0.01
C GLU A 132 -11.57 -3.40 -0.46
N HIS A 133 -12.66 -2.95 0.20
CA HIS A 133 -14.04 -3.34 -0.08
C HIS A 133 -14.67 -2.57 -1.26
N ASP A 134 -14.01 -1.50 -1.75
CA ASP A 134 -14.56 -0.66 -2.80
C ASP A 134 -14.72 -1.41 -4.13
N VAL A 135 -15.91 -1.27 -4.71
CA VAL A 135 -16.25 -1.93 -5.97
C VAL A 135 -15.41 -1.47 -7.16
N SER A 136 -14.79 -0.28 -7.08
CA SER A 136 -13.90 0.26 -8.12
C SER A 136 -12.61 -0.54 -8.27
N LEU A 137 -12.24 -1.36 -7.28
CA LEU A 137 -11.13 -2.30 -7.38
C LEU A 137 -11.44 -3.49 -8.29
N LYS A 138 -12.74 -3.74 -8.56
CA LYS A 138 -13.19 -4.77 -9.51
C LYS A 138 -13.18 -4.20 -10.92
N ASN A 139 -12.50 -4.88 -11.83
CA ASN A 139 -12.62 -4.60 -13.26
C ASN A 139 -13.72 -5.47 -13.85
N GLN A 140 -14.75 -4.83 -14.41
CA GLN A 140 -15.91 -5.51 -15.02
C GLN A 140 -15.87 -5.52 -16.55
N SER A 141 -14.80 -4.96 -17.16
CA SER A 141 -14.60 -5.01 -18.61
C SER A 141 -14.18 -6.42 -19.06
N GLU A 142 -13.77 -6.58 -20.32
CA GLU A 142 -13.42 -7.89 -20.91
C GLU A 142 -12.49 -8.76 -20.04
N ALA A 143 -11.48 -8.16 -19.43
CA ALA A 143 -10.62 -8.85 -18.46
C ALA A 143 -11.16 -8.64 -17.04
N LYS A 144 -12.07 -9.51 -16.60
CA LYS A 144 -12.63 -9.46 -15.24
C LYS A 144 -11.57 -9.81 -14.19
N TYR A 145 -11.27 -8.89 -13.27
CA TYR A 145 -10.39 -9.14 -12.13
C TYR A 145 -10.72 -8.24 -10.95
N ASN A 146 -10.29 -8.66 -9.76
CA ASN A 146 -10.28 -7.83 -8.56
C ASN A 146 -8.83 -7.49 -8.20
N ALA A 147 -8.49 -6.20 -8.16
CA ALA A 147 -7.15 -5.75 -7.85
C ALA A 147 -6.68 -6.17 -6.44
N ARG A 148 -7.60 -6.23 -5.45
CA ARG A 148 -7.31 -6.76 -4.11
C ARG A 148 -6.82 -8.20 -4.18
N ASP A 149 -7.54 -9.06 -4.88
CA ASP A 149 -7.24 -10.49 -4.93
C ASP A 149 -5.92 -10.76 -5.65
N ILE A 150 -5.67 -10.03 -6.74
CA ILE A 150 -4.38 -10.09 -7.44
C ILE A 150 -3.24 -9.55 -6.54
N ALA A 151 -3.49 -8.49 -5.77
CA ALA A 151 -2.51 -7.94 -4.85
C ALA A 151 -2.12 -8.96 -3.77
N ILE A 152 -3.10 -9.68 -3.20
CA ILE A 152 -2.86 -10.75 -2.22
C ILE A 152 -2.04 -11.88 -2.86
N TYR A 153 -2.45 -12.35 -4.04
CA TYR A 153 -1.71 -13.39 -4.77
C TYR A 153 -0.26 -12.96 -5.02
N ARG A 154 -0.07 -11.73 -5.50
CA ARG A 154 1.23 -11.15 -5.80
C ARG A 154 2.12 -11.01 -4.57
N ALA A 155 1.54 -10.60 -3.42
CA ALA A 155 2.25 -10.52 -2.15
C ALA A 155 2.71 -11.91 -1.69
N LYS A 156 1.87 -12.92 -1.83
CA LYS A 156 2.19 -14.31 -1.52
C LYS A 156 3.31 -14.86 -2.41
N GLU A 157 3.23 -14.65 -3.71
CA GLU A 157 4.27 -15.06 -4.68
C GLU A 157 5.64 -14.44 -4.38
N LYS A 158 5.65 -13.19 -3.91
CA LYS A 158 6.89 -12.48 -3.57
C LYS A 158 7.33 -12.67 -2.12
N ASN A 159 6.56 -13.40 -1.32
CA ASN A 159 6.75 -13.59 0.11
C ASN A 159 6.93 -12.25 0.87
N ILE A 160 6.03 -11.30 0.63
CA ILE A 160 6.03 -9.96 1.24
C ILE A 160 4.70 -9.68 1.94
N PRO A 161 4.66 -8.78 2.93
CA PRO A 161 3.43 -8.39 3.60
C PRO A 161 2.48 -7.61 2.69
N ILE A 162 1.19 -7.73 2.98
CA ILE A 162 0.13 -6.92 2.38
C ILE A 162 -0.79 -6.38 3.47
N ILE A 163 -1.16 -5.10 3.34
CA ILE A 163 -2.11 -4.42 4.21
C ILE A 163 -3.38 -4.13 3.40
N LEU A 164 -4.51 -4.58 3.89
CA LEU A 164 -5.84 -4.27 3.37
C LEU A 164 -6.45 -3.22 4.29
N GLY A 165 -6.62 -1.99 3.81
CA GLY A 165 -7.31 -0.93 4.56
C GLY A 165 -8.80 -0.96 4.31
N THR A 166 -9.61 -0.92 5.36
CA THR A 166 -11.07 -0.84 5.26
C THR A 166 -11.65 0.21 6.20
N ALA A 167 -12.91 0.59 5.99
CA ALA A 167 -13.57 1.64 6.75
C ALA A 167 -14.57 1.05 7.75
N THR A 168 -14.19 1.06 9.04
CA THR A 168 -15.11 0.79 10.16
C THR A 168 -15.01 1.85 11.25
N PRO A 169 -15.93 1.86 12.24
CA PRO A 169 -15.98 2.88 13.31
C PRO A 169 -14.78 2.90 14.26
N SER A 170 -13.96 1.85 14.31
CA SER A 170 -12.78 1.78 15.20
C SER A 170 -11.54 1.38 14.43
N LEU A 171 -10.36 1.79 14.91
CA LEU A 171 -9.10 1.28 14.37
C LEU A 171 -8.79 -0.08 15.01
N SER A 172 -8.69 -1.11 14.21
CA SER A 172 -8.25 -2.44 14.64
C SER A 172 -7.37 -3.09 13.58
N LEU A 173 -6.57 -4.05 13.99
CA LEU A 173 -5.73 -4.85 13.10
C LEU A 173 -6.12 -6.32 13.24
N ILE A 174 -6.41 -6.98 12.13
CA ILE A 174 -6.71 -8.41 12.06
C ILE A 174 -5.66 -9.07 11.17
N HIS A 175 -5.01 -10.08 11.68
CA HIS A 175 -4.12 -10.94 10.89
C HIS A 175 -4.96 -12.01 10.19
N ILE A 176 -4.91 -12.04 8.85
CA ILE A 176 -5.61 -13.05 8.05
C ILE A 176 -4.61 -14.16 7.72
N SER A 177 -4.67 -15.25 8.46
CA SER A 177 -3.76 -16.40 8.30
C SER A 177 -3.96 -17.19 7.01
N GLU A 178 -5.18 -17.16 6.44
CA GLU A 178 -5.47 -17.72 5.11
C GLU A 178 -6.32 -16.74 4.31
N PRO A 179 -5.85 -16.27 3.13
CA PRO A 179 -6.75 -15.57 2.22
C PRO A 179 -7.83 -16.55 1.77
N THR A 180 -9.08 -16.18 1.98
CA THR A 180 -10.27 -16.96 1.58
C THR A 180 -10.07 -17.46 0.15
N ARG A 181 -10.19 -18.78 -0.06
CA ARG A 181 -10.12 -19.38 -1.40
C ARG A 181 -11.12 -18.66 -2.29
N LEU A 182 -10.60 -18.09 -3.37
CA LEU A 182 -11.43 -17.55 -4.45
C LEU A 182 -12.23 -18.70 -5.06
N HIS A 183 -13.54 -18.66 -4.95
CA HIS A 183 -14.48 -19.50 -5.68
C HIS A 183 -14.90 -18.76 -6.95
#